data_0f605f95627f80efd37ea4b3b8eeeb2c
#
_entry.id   0f605f95627f80efd37ea4b3b8eeeb2c
#
_cell.length_a   1.000
_cell.length_b   1.000
_cell.length_c   1.000
_cell.angle_alpha   90.00
_cell.angle_beta   90.00
_cell.angle_gamma   90.00
#
_symmetry.space_group_name_H-M   'P 1'
#
loop_
_entity.id
_entity.type
_entity.pdbx_description
1 polymer ?
#
loop_
_entity_poly.entity_id
_entity_poly.type
_entity_poly.pdbx_seq_one_letter_code
_entity_poly.pdbx_strand_id
1 'polypeptide(L)'
;MRDNSNNEIRLVIGDVEISGWDNVTADSQVDTPADNWNLTLFRQDGQPLPDSVHGAAKIQLFYNNEVILTSIADQIDEAVSRDGYGLQISGRDLAGQLIDCSVPIFNGRQITLEEMLQRYVLAGDLASVIRDVHIQDNSWLKNKVSVEPSESLWDAIAKAAQVTGQHVWLEPDGSLSIGDPFANPYQVQETLRLIRPLDN
;
A
#
# COMPACT_ATOMS: atom_id res chain seq x y z
N MET A 1 -9.76 -31.61 -15.61
CA MET A 1 -10.22 -30.29 -16.01
C MET A 1 -9.21 -29.31 -15.42
N ARG A 2 -8.30 -28.74 -16.20
CA ARG A 2 -7.43 -27.67 -15.69
C ARG A 2 -8.31 -26.43 -15.58
N ASP A 3 -8.50 -25.98 -14.35
CA ASP A 3 -9.15 -24.70 -14.08
C ASP A 3 -8.22 -23.64 -14.67
N ASN A 4 -8.62 -23.06 -15.78
CA ASN A 4 -7.97 -21.88 -16.36
C ASN A 4 -8.45 -20.66 -15.59
N SER A 5 -8.18 -20.61 -14.30
CA SER A 5 -8.20 -19.34 -13.59
C SER A 5 -7.08 -18.50 -14.24
N ASN A 6 -7.46 -17.58 -15.07
CA ASN A 6 -6.55 -16.59 -15.62
C ASN A 6 -5.93 -15.86 -14.43
N ASN A 7 -4.69 -16.16 -14.11
CA ASN A 7 -3.90 -15.38 -13.16
C ASN A 7 -3.63 -14.03 -13.80
N GLU A 8 -4.61 -13.14 -13.70
CA GLU A 8 -4.57 -11.84 -14.35
C GLU A 8 -4.30 -10.75 -13.33
N ILE A 9 -3.31 -9.93 -13.62
CA ILE A 9 -3.03 -8.71 -12.88
C ILE A 9 -3.63 -7.54 -13.65
N ARG A 10 -4.48 -6.77 -12.97
CA ARG A 10 -5.12 -5.57 -13.51
C ARG A 10 -4.75 -4.37 -12.65
N LEU A 11 -4.42 -3.27 -13.31
CA LEU A 11 -4.26 -1.97 -12.69
C LEU A 11 -5.49 -1.12 -13.01
N VAL A 12 -6.10 -0.53 -12.01
CA VAL A 12 -7.14 0.49 -12.16
C VAL A 12 -6.57 1.82 -11.70
N ILE A 13 -6.59 2.82 -12.58
CA ILE A 13 -6.14 4.18 -12.31
C ILE A 13 -7.26 5.15 -12.75
N GLY A 14 -7.91 5.79 -11.76
CA GLY A 14 -9.12 6.56 -12.04
C GLY A 14 -10.22 5.66 -12.60
N ASP A 15 -10.63 5.93 -13.85
CA ASP A 15 -11.62 5.18 -14.62
C ASP A 15 -11.00 4.27 -15.71
N VAL A 16 -9.67 4.20 -15.77
CA VAL A 16 -8.92 3.41 -16.73
C VAL A 16 -8.47 2.09 -16.13
N GLU A 17 -8.77 1.00 -16.82
CA GLU A 17 -8.28 -0.35 -16.47
C GLU A 17 -7.23 -0.81 -17.49
N ILE A 18 -6.09 -1.27 -17.00
CA ILE A 18 -4.96 -1.76 -17.80
C ILE A 18 -4.61 -3.17 -17.35
N SER A 19 -4.47 -4.07 -18.31
CA SER A 19 -4.09 -5.47 -18.10
C SER A 19 -3.11 -5.95 -19.16
N GLY A 20 -2.66 -7.20 -19.06
CA GLY A 20 -1.74 -7.80 -20.03
C GLY A 20 -0.32 -7.26 -19.91
N TRP A 21 0.16 -7.08 -18.68
CA TRP A 21 1.50 -6.62 -18.35
C TRP A 21 2.58 -7.62 -18.74
N ASP A 22 3.72 -7.14 -19.23
CA ASP A 22 4.89 -7.99 -19.52
C ASP A 22 5.64 -8.36 -18.24
N ASN A 23 5.68 -7.43 -17.29
CA ASN A 23 6.27 -7.66 -15.98
C ASN A 23 5.52 -6.92 -14.89
N VAL A 24 5.38 -7.59 -13.75
CA VAL A 24 4.75 -7.06 -12.54
C VAL A 24 5.62 -7.43 -11.35
N THR A 25 5.97 -6.44 -10.55
CA THR A 25 6.63 -6.64 -9.27
C THR A 25 5.84 -5.88 -8.21
N ALA A 26 5.52 -6.54 -7.12
CA ALA A 26 4.94 -5.91 -5.93
C ALA A 26 5.54 -6.62 -4.71
N ASP A 27 6.21 -5.85 -3.87
CA ASP A 27 6.77 -6.31 -2.61
C ASP A 27 5.90 -5.80 -1.47
N SER A 28 5.57 -6.68 -0.51
CA SER A 28 4.82 -6.30 0.68
C SER A 28 5.41 -6.95 1.92
N GLN A 29 5.69 -6.12 2.92
CA GLN A 29 6.29 -6.54 4.18
C GLN A 29 5.59 -5.83 5.35
N VAL A 30 5.15 -6.59 6.35
CA VAL A 30 4.44 -6.05 7.53
C VAL A 30 5.30 -5.08 8.35
N ASP A 31 6.60 -5.27 8.37
CA ASP A 31 7.55 -4.49 9.18
C ASP A 31 8.23 -3.35 8.41
N THR A 32 7.99 -3.28 7.11
CA THR A 32 8.57 -2.24 6.26
C THR A 32 7.44 -1.39 5.66
N PRO A 33 7.33 -0.12 6.04
CA PRO A 33 6.32 0.75 5.47
C PRO A 33 6.67 1.15 4.03
N ALA A 34 5.65 1.48 3.26
CA ALA A 34 5.74 1.91 1.86
C ALA A 34 6.24 0.80 0.91
N ASP A 35 5.40 -0.22 0.78
CA ASP A 35 5.58 -1.30 -0.18
C ASP A 35 5.76 -0.77 -1.61
N ASN A 36 6.78 -1.26 -2.30
CA ASN A 36 7.09 -0.83 -3.66
C ASN A 36 6.42 -1.73 -4.69
N TRP A 37 6.03 -1.14 -5.81
CA TRP A 37 5.52 -1.87 -6.94
C TRP A 37 5.97 -1.25 -8.27
N ASN A 38 6.06 -2.07 -9.30
CA ASN A 38 6.42 -1.67 -10.66
C ASN A 38 5.69 -2.55 -11.68
N LEU A 39 5.19 -1.92 -12.72
CA LEU A 39 4.50 -2.56 -13.84
C LEU A 39 5.13 -2.08 -15.14
N THR A 40 5.40 -3.00 -16.08
CA THR A 40 5.87 -2.68 -17.41
C THR A 40 5.03 -3.34 -18.48
N LEU A 41 4.78 -2.61 -19.56
CA LEU A 41 4.00 -3.04 -20.70
C LEU A 41 4.64 -2.54 -21.98
N PHE A 42 4.74 -3.40 -22.99
CA PHE A 42 5.12 -3.02 -24.34
C PHE A 42 4.08 -3.52 -25.34
N ARG A 43 3.63 -2.63 -26.22
CA ARG A 43 2.69 -2.98 -27.31
C ARG A 43 3.13 -2.35 -28.61
N GLN A 44 3.07 -3.11 -29.71
CA GLN A 44 3.39 -2.60 -31.04
C GLN A 44 2.35 -1.58 -31.55
N ASP A 45 1.11 -1.75 -31.15
CA ASP A 45 -0.07 -0.96 -31.56
C ASP A 45 -0.69 -0.18 -30.37
N GLY A 46 0.07 0.02 -29.30
CA GLY A 46 -0.40 0.67 -28.08
C GLY A 46 -0.80 2.12 -28.33
N GLN A 47 -1.89 2.54 -27.71
CA GLN A 47 -2.31 3.93 -27.63
C GLN A 47 -1.72 4.58 -26.38
N PRO A 48 -1.32 5.84 -26.41
CA PRO A 48 -0.93 6.58 -25.22
C PRO A 48 -2.05 6.55 -24.16
N LEU A 49 -1.65 6.68 -22.91
CA LEU A 49 -2.62 6.81 -21.82
C LEU A 49 -3.46 8.07 -21.98
N PRO A 50 -4.74 8.05 -21.59
CA PRO A 50 -5.55 9.25 -21.52
C PRO A 50 -4.92 10.32 -20.62
N ASP A 51 -5.12 11.60 -20.93
CA ASP A 51 -4.63 12.72 -20.11
C ASP A 51 -5.15 12.71 -18.65
N SER A 52 -6.23 11.97 -18.40
CA SER A 52 -6.76 11.76 -17.05
C SER A 52 -5.85 10.86 -16.16
N VAL A 53 -4.94 10.09 -16.79
CA VAL A 53 -3.99 9.25 -16.11
C VAL A 53 -2.69 10.02 -15.94
N HIS A 54 -2.43 10.49 -14.75
CA HIS A 54 -1.26 11.29 -14.41
C HIS A 54 -0.65 10.84 -13.09
N GLY A 55 0.56 11.28 -12.80
CA GLY A 55 1.19 11.11 -11.50
C GLY A 55 0.29 11.63 -10.37
N ALA A 56 0.38 11.04 -9.21
CA ALA A 56 -0.49 11.25 -8.05
C ALA A 56 -1.95 10.75 -8.19
N ALA A 57 -2.31 10.10 -9.30
CA ALA A 57 -3.60 9.43 -9.39
C ALA A 57 -3.64 8.20 -8.45
N LYS A 58 -4.78 8.04 -7.77
CA LYS A 58 -5.02 6.85 -6.94
C LYS A 58 -5.14 5.62 -7.83
N ILE A 59 -4.48 4.56 -7.46
CA ILE A 59 -4.49 3.29 -8.17
C ILE A 59 -4.90 2.15 -7.26
N GLN A 60 -5.42 1.10 -7.88
CA GLN A 60 -5.63 -0.20 -7.26
C GLN A 60 -5.07 -1.29 -8.16
N LEU A 61 -4.26 -2.16 -7.57
CA LEU A 61 -3.76 -3.36 -8.23
C LEU A 61 -4.60 -4.55 -7.80
N PHE A 62 -5.07 -5.30 -8.79
CA PHE A 62 -5.88 -6.49 -8.57
C PHE A 62 -5.13 -7.73 -9.05
N TYR A 63 -5.20 -8.78 -8.27
CA TYR A 63 -4.90 -10.14 -8.69
C TYR A 63 -6.20 -10.91 -8.80
N ASN A 64 -6.55 -11.33 -10.01
CA ASN A 64 -7.90 -11.78 -10.34
C ASN A 64 -8.94 -10.70 -10.00
N ASN A 65 -9.78 -10.92 -9.00
CA ASN A 65 -10.79 -9.96 -8.56
C ASN A 65 -10.53 -9.40 -7.15
N GLU A 66 -9.40 -9.74 -6.55
CA GLU A 66 -9.02 -9.27 -5.23
C GLU A 66 -8.06 -8.09 -5.33
N VAL A 67 -8.33 -7.03 -4.57
CA VAL A 67 -7.40 -5.90 -4.42
C VAL A 67 -6.20 -6.40 -3.62
N ILE A 68 -5.01 -6.32 -4.21
CA ILE A 68 -3.76 -6.70 -3.55
C ILE A 68 -2.94 -5.49 -3.11
N LEU A 69 -3.24 -4.30 -3.67
CA LEU A 69 -2.56 -3.07 -3.32
C LEU A 69 -3.42 -1.87 -3.68
N THR A 70 -3.46 -0.87 -2.79
CA THR A 70 -3.97 0.47 -3.07
C THR A 70 -2.82 1.46 -2.90
N SER A 71 -2.62 2.35 -3.87
CA SER A 71 -1.45 3.20 -3.96
C SER A 71 -1.76 4.52 -4.66
N ILE A 72 -0.72 5.33 -4.79
CA ILE A 72 -0.65 6.48 -5.68
C ILE A 72 0.53 6.24 -6.61
N ALA A 73 0.38 6.51 -7.90
CA ALA A 73 1.48 6.42 -8.85
C ALA A 73 2.51 7.50 -8.56
N ASP A 74 3.73 7.11 -8.21
CA ASP A 74 4.84 8.05 -8.04
C ASP A 74 5.40 8.46 -9.41
N GLN A 75 5.46 7.51 -10.36
CA GLN A 75 6.05 7.73 -11.67
C GLN A 75 5.27 6.98 -12.76
N ILE A 76 5.04 7.67 -13.87
CA ILE A 76 4.45 7.12 -15.09
C ILE A 76 5.36 7.53 -16.24
N ASP A 77 6.00 6.56 -16.88
CA ASP A 77 6.88 6.76 -18.02
C ASP A 77 6.27 6.15 -19.27
N GLU A 78 6.08 6.98 -20.28
CA GLU A 78 5.63 6.57 -21.60
C GLU A 78 6.74 6.76 -22.62
N ALA A 79 7.00 5.74 -23.42
CA ALA A 79 7.96 5.79 -24.51
C ALA A 79 7.32 5.36 -25.82
N VAL A 80 7.28 6.28 -26.79
CA VAL A 80 6.81 5.99 -28.14
C VAL A 80 8.00 5.89 -29.07
N SER A 81 8.13 4.77 -29.77
CA SER A 81 9.19 4.52 -30.73
C SER A 81 8.64 3.96 -32.05
N ARG A 82 9.52 3.72 -33.02
CA ARG A 82 9.14 3.06 -34.27
C ARG A 82 8.70 1.60 -34.04
N ASP A 83 9.19 1.00 -32.97
CA ASP A 83 8.96 -0.42 -32.66
C ASP A 83 7.67 -0.61 -31.83
N GLY A 84 7.12 0.47 -31.27
CA GLY A 84 5.89 0.42 -30.50
C GLY A 84 5.83 1.42 -29.35
N TYR A 85 4.92 1.15 -28.43
CA TYR A 85 4.61 1.92 -27.24
C TYR A 85 5.06 1.16 -26.00
N GLY A 86 5.88 1.79 -25.18
CA GLY A 86 6.32 1.30 -23.87
C GLY A 86 5.68 2.10 -22.75
N LEU A 87 5.20 1.42 -21.72
CA LEU A 87 4.64 2.02 -20.52
C LEU A 87 5.31 1.40 -19.30
N GLN A 88 5.77 2.24 -18.39
CA GLN A 88 6.20 1.82 -17.05
C GLN A 88 5.47 2.68 -16.03
N ILE A 89 4.85 2.02 -15.06
CA ILE A 89 4.21 2.68 -13.92
C ILE A 89 4.80 2.10 -12.64
N SER A 90 5.17 2.95 -11.72
CA SER A 90 5.72 2.54 -10.43
C SER A 90 5.26 3.46 -9.31
N GLY A 91 5.35 2.96 -8.10
CA GLY A 91 5.01 3.73 -6.92
C GLY A 91 5.19 2.95 -5.62
N ARG A 92 4.74 3.57 -4.56
CA ARG A 92 4.67 2.98 -3.22
C ARG A 92 3.21 2.93 -2.79
N ASP A 93 2.90 2.10 -1.82
CA ASP A 93 1.59 2.11 -1.19
C ASP A 93 1.29 3.46 -0.49
N LEU A 94 0.12 3.60 0.11
CA LEU A 94 -0.29 4.87 0.74
C LEU A 94 0.55 5.24 1.95
N ALA A 95 1.33 4.31 2.56
CA ALA A 95 2.26 4.64 3.64
C ALA A 95 3.37 5.56 3.15
N GLY A 96 3.72 5.53 1.85
CA GLY A 96 4.65 6.47 1.24
C GLY A 96 4.27 7.93 1.52
N GLN A 97 2.99 8.26 1.46
CA GLN A 97 2.50 9.61 1.76
C GLN A 97 2.68 9.98 3.24
N LEU A 98 2.53 9.00 4.13
CA LEU A 98 2.74 9.21 5.57
C LEU A 98 4.22 9.33 5.94
N ILE A 99 5.11 8.71 5.16
CA ILE A 99 6.57 8.84 5.34
C ILE A 99 7.06 10.18 4.83
N ASP A 100 6.59 10.62 3.68
CA ASP A 100 7.06 11.84 3.02
C ASP A 100 6.51 13.12 3.69
N CYS A 101 5.45 13.02 4.49
CA CYS A 101 4.88 14.14 5.22
C CYS A 101 5.38 14.19 6.66
N SER A 102 5.78 15.38 7.11
CA SER A 102 6.15 15.64 8.50
C SER A 102 4.93 15.94 9.35
N VAL A 103 4.92 15.39 10.56
CA VAL A 103 3.87 15.67 11.53
C VAL A 103 4.07 17.06 12.18
N PRO A 104 3.01 17.82 12.48
CA PRO A 104 3.13 19.03 13.29
C PRO A 104 3.69 18.69 14.69
N ILE A 105 4.54 19.54 15.20
CA ILE A 105 5.08 19.35 16.57
C ILE A 105 3.93 19.37 17.58
N PHE A 106 3.78 18.31 18.33
CA PHE A 106 2.80 18.23 19.40
C PHE A 106 3.32 17.43 20.60
N ASN A 107 2.66 17.67 21.73
CA ASN A 107 2.86 16.93 22.97
C ASN A 107 1.51 16.41 23.44
N GLY A 108 1.19 15.17 23.11
CA GLY A 108 -0.03 14.51 23.55
C GLY A 108 0.11 13.95 24.97
N ARG A 109 -0.79 14.34 25.87
CA ARG A 109 -0.94 13.68 27.18
C ARG A 109 -2.41 13.29 27.32
N GLN A 110 -2.67 12.08 27.82
CA GLN A 110 -4.03 11.62 28.06
C GLN A 110 -4.92 11.70 26.80
N ILE A 111 -4.40 11.28 25.67
CA ILE A 111 -5.14 11.15 24.42
C ILE A 111 -5.19 9.67 24.02
N THR A 112 -6.18 9.31 23.23
CA THR A 112 -6.25 7.99 22.58
C THR A 112 -5.48 8.00 21.26
N LEU A 113 -5.21 6.82 20.71
CA LEU A 113 -4.61 6.67 19.40
C LEU A 113 -5.49 7.32 18.32
N GLU A 114 -6.79 7.09 18.37
CA GLU A 114 -7.76 7.67 17.45
C GLU A 114 -7.76 9.21 17.50
N GLU A 115 -7.77 9.80 18.69
CA GLU A 115 -7.69 11.27 18.84
C GLU A 115 -6.37 11.82 18.28
N MET A 116 -5.27 11.12 18.47
CA MET A 116 -3.98 11.50 17.91
C MET A 116 -4.02 11.47 16.37
N LEU A 117 -4.52 10.38 15.77
CA LEU A 117 -4.64 10.25 14.34
C LEU A 117 -5.52 11.36 13.73
N GLN A 118 -6.70 11.57 14.27
CA GLN A 118 -7.65 12.58 13.77
C GLN A 118 -7.12 14.02 13.87
N ARG A 119 -6.39 14.33 14.93
CA ARG A 119 -5.94 15.72 15.19
C ARG A 119 -4.65 16.07 14.46
N TYR A 120 -3.73 15.11 14.32
CA TYR A 120 -2.36 15.43 13.97
C TYR A 120 -1.83 14.69 12.74
N VAL A 121 -2.46 13.60 12.34
CA VAL A 121 -1.98 12.75 11.25
C VAL A 121 -2.90 12.81 10.05
N LEU A 122 -4.15 12.44 10.22
CA LEU A 122 -5.14 12.38 9.15
C LEU A 122 -5.92 13.70 9.05
N ALA A 123 -5.22 14.81 9.14
CA ALA A 123 -5.80 16.15 8.99
C ALA A 123 -5.58 16.68 7.57
N GLY A 124 -6.52 17.49 7.06
CA GLY A 124 -6.42 18.08 5.73
C GLY A 124 -6.50 17.03 4.61
N ASP A 125 -5.62 17.13 3.63
CA ASP A 125 -5.66 16.31 2.42
C ASP A 125 -5.40 14.83 2.69
N LEU A 126 -4.61 14.50 3.71
CA LEU A 126 -4.31 13.11 4.09
C LEU A 126 -5.54 12.34 4.59
N ALA A 127 -6.55 13.02 5.13
CA ALA A 127 -7.81 12.39 5.51
C ALA A 127 -8.55 11.78 4.31
N SER A 128 -8.29 12.25 3.10
CA SER A 128 -8.87 11.71 1.86
C SER A 128 -8.05 10.58 1.26
N VAL A 129 -6.79 10.44 1.66
CA VAL A 129 -5.86 9.43 1.12
C VAL A 129 -6.09 8.08 1.81
N ILE A 130 -6.13 8.06 3.14
CA ILE A 130 -6.41 6.86 3.93
C ILE A 130 -7.92 6.64 3.96
N ARG A 131 -8.36 5.45 3.54
CA ARG A 131 -9.79 5.13 3.43
C ARG A 131 -10.46 5.02 4.80
N ASP A 132 -9.95 4.11 5.61
CA ASP A 132 -10.49 3.79 6.93
C ASP A 132 -9.35 3.50 7.90
N VAL A 133 -9.63 3.62 9.21
CA VAL A 133 -8.66 3.33 10.27
C VAL A 133 -9.25 2.29 11.20
N HIS A 134 -8.52 1.21 11.42
CA HIS A 134 -8.86 0.12 12.33
C HIS A 134 -7.88 0.08 13.49
N ILE A 135 -8.35 0.30 14.71
CA ILE A 135 -7.52 0.29 15.93
C ILE A 135 -8.04 -0.83 16.84
N GLN A 136 -7.18 -1.80 17.14
CA GLN A 136 -7.54 -2.93 18.01
C GLN A 136 -7.63 -2.51 19.48
N ASP A 137 -6.67 -1.75 19.97
CA ASP A 137 -6.68 -1.18 21.33
C ASP A 137 -6.57 0.34 21.27
N ASN A 138 -7.70 1.02 21.49
CA ASN A 138 -7.82 2.48 21.54
C ASN A 138 -7.82 3.01 22.98
N SER A 139 -7.08 2.36 23.87
CA SER A 139 -6.90 2.81 25.26
C SER A 139 -6.16 4.14 25.31
N TRP A 140 -6.30 4.83 26.44
CA TRP A 140 -5.52 6.03 26.71
C TRP A 140 -4.02 5.76 26.64
N LEU A 141 -3.29 6.57 25.90
CA LEU A 141 -1.83 6.53 25.87
C LEU A 141 -1.32 6.99 27.24
N LYS A 142 -0.88 6.02 28.06
CA LYS A 142 -0.41 6.25 29.44
C LYS A 142 0.82 7.14 29.48
N ASN A 143 1.67 7.02 28.48
CA ASN A 143 2.89 7.78 28.35
C ASN A 143 2.64 9.02 27.48
N LYS A 144 3.45 10.04 27.70
CA LYS A 144 3.47 11.19 26.83
C LYS A 144 3.98 10.79 25.46
N VAL A 145 3.20 11.04 24.42
CA VAL A 145 3.67 10.95 23.04
C VAL A 145 4.14 12.33 22.62
N SER A 146 5.41 12.45 22.29
CA SER A 146 6.00 13.68 21.76
C SER A 146 6.60 13.39 20.39
N VAL A 147 6.44 14.34 19.51
CA VAL A 147 6.95 14.30 18.16
C VAL A 147 8.13 15.24 18.02
N GLU A 148 9.20 14.75 17.46
CA GLU A 148 10.41 15.52 17.19
C GLU A 148 10.25 16.35 15.89
N PRO A 149 10.99 17.46 15.76
CA PRO A 149 11.03 18.18 14.50
C PRO A 149 11.48 17.29 13.34
N SER A 150 10.74 17.34 12.22
CA SER A 150 10.99 16.54 11.02
C SER A 150 10.68 15.04 11.14
N GLU A 151 10.04 14.61 12.19
CA GLU A 151 9.53 13.24 12.30
C GLU A 151 8.40 13.03 11.27
N SER A 152 8.40 11.87 10.61
CA SER A 152 7.35 11.54 9.65
C SER A 152 6.03 11.24 10.35
N LEU A 153 4.93 11.36 9.61
CA LEU A 153 3.62 10.96 10.13
C LEU A 153 3.60 9.47 10.47
N TRP A 154 4.23 8.63 9.65
CA TRP A 154 4.34 7.20 9.90
C TRP A 154 5.07 6.90 11.22
N ASP A 155 6.23 7.53 11.44
CA ASP A 155 7.01 7.31 12.68
C ASP A 155 6.22 7.74 13.92
N ALA A 156 5.49 8.84 13.83
CA ALA A 156 4.64 9.31 14.92
C ALA A 156 3.52 8.31 15.27
N ILE A 157 2.87 7.72 14.24
CA ILE A 157 1.85 6.68 14.44
C ILE A 157 2.48 5.44 15.05
N ALA A 158 3.59 4.97 14.48
CA ALA A 158 4.28 3.77 14.95
C ALA A 158 4.74 3.91 16.39
N LYS A 159 5.32 5.05 16.76
CA LYS A 159 5.71 5.38 18.14
C LYS A 159 4.50 5.36 19.09
N ALA A 160 3.38 5.92 18.67
CA ALA A 160 2.18 5.94 19.51
C ALA A 160 1.56 4.54 19.66
N ALA A 161 1.52 3.74 18.59
CA ALA A 161 1.05 2.37 18.61
C ALA A 161 1.89 1.47 19.53
N GLN A 162 3.21 1.64 19.52
CA GLN A 162 4.12 0.91 20.40
C GLN A 162 3.86 1.15 21.90
N VAL A 163 3.29 2.29 22.28
CA VAL A 163 2.90 2.55 23.68
C VAL A 163 1.86 1.57 24.19
N THR A 164 1.00 1.08 23.29
CA THR A 164 -0.01 0.05 23.58
C THR A 164 0.41 -1.35 23.11
N GLY A 165 1.67 -1.52 22.64
CA GLY A 165 2.19 -2.80 22.17
C GLY A 165 1.65 -3.23 20.82
N GLN A 166 1.14 -2.30 20.02
CA GLN A 166 0.56 -2.53 18.71
C GLN A 166 1.56 -2.22 17.59
N HIS A 167 1.33 -2.81 16.42
CA HIS A 167 2.01 -2.53 15.16
C HIS A 167 1.08 -1.75 14.22
N VAL A 168 1.67 -1.13 13.21
CA VAL A 168 0.97 -0.34 12.19
C VAL A 168 1.27 -0.93 10.82
N TRP A 169 0.24 -1.13 9.99
CA TRP A 169 0.39 -1.55 8.60
C TRP A 169 -0.77 -1.02 7.76
N LEU A 170 -0.63 -1.09 6.44
CA LEU A 170 -1.72 -0.86 5.50
C LEU A 170 -2.31 -2.16 5.02
N GLU A 171 -3.63 -2.19 4.94
CA GLU A 171 -4.35 -3.26 4.27
C GLU A 171 -4.34 -3.05 2.75
N PRO A 172 -4.49 -4.11 1.94
CA PRO A 172 -4.51 -3.99 0.49
C PRO A 172 -5.52 -2.98 -0.06
N ASP A 173 -6.63 -2.76 0.64
CA ASP A 173 -7.67 -1.81 0.23
C ASP A 173 -7.34 -0.35 0.56
N GLY A 174 -6.20 -0.08 1.20
CA GLY A 174 -5.74 1.23 1.60
C GLY A 174 -6.22 1.67 2.99
N SER A 175 -6.81 0.79 3.78
CA SER A 175 -7.13 1.05 5.19
C SER A 175 -5.87 0.97 6.06
N LEU A 176 -5.79 1.81 7.08
CA LEU A 176 -4.72 1.79 8.08
C LEU A 176 -5.13 0.91 9.26
N SER A 177 -4.38 -0.15 9.51
CA SER A 177 -4.60 -1.05 10.63
C SER A 177 -3.55 -0.86 11.72
N ILE A 178 -4.01 -0.81 12.98
CA ILE A 178 -3.17 -0.71 14.18
C ILE A 178 -3.58 -1.82 15.15
N GLY A 179 -2.70 -2.76 15.43
CA GLY A 179 -3.00 -3.92 16.25
C GLY A 179 -1.88 -4.94 16.31
N ASP A 180 -2.28 -6.19 16.48
CA ASP A 180 -1.40 -7.36 16.37
C ASP A 180 -1.63 -8.01 14.99
N PRO A 181 -0.68 -7.90 14.04
CA PRO A 181 -0.84 -8.47 12.70
C PRO A 181 -0.93 -10.00 12.70
N PHE A 182 -0.57 -10.65 13.81
CA PHE A 182 -0.60 -12.10 13.97
C PHE A 182 -1.79 -12.61 14.79
N ALA A 183 -2.68 -11.74 15.24
CA ALA A 183 -3.86 -12.11 16.04
C ALA A 183 -4.78 -13.11 15.31
N ASN A 184 -4.90 -12.97 13.98
CA ASN A 184 -5.72 -13.84 13.14
C ASN A 184 -4.88 -14.36 11.96
N PRO A 185 -3.96 -15.30 12.18
CA PRO A 185 -3.10 -15.79 11.11
C PRO A 185 -3.93 -16.46 10.02
N TYR A 186 -3.63 -16.12 8.77
CA TYR A 186 -4.22 -16.78 7.61
C TYR A 186 -3.86 -18.26 7.62
N GLN A 187 -4.84 -19.14 7.57
CA GLN A 187 -4.62 -20.58 7.45
C GLN A 187 -4.47 -20.96 5.98
N VAL A 188 -3.24 -21.28 5.58
CA VAL A 188 -2.98 -21.80 4.24
C VAL A 188 -3.67 -23.16 4.10
N GLN A 189 -4.62 -23.25 3.18
CA GLN A 189 -5.35 -24.51 2.91
C GLN A 189 -4.53 -25.49 2.06
N GLU A 190 -3.49 -25.02 1.39
CA GLU A 190 -2.64 -25.84 0.54
C GLU A 190 -1.34 -26.22 1.25
N THR A 191 -1.02 -27.51 1.19
CA THR A 191 0.25 -28.03 1.73
C THR A 191 1.31 -28.02 0.65
N LEU A 192 2.38 -27.26 0.84
CA LEU A 192 3.59 -27.37 0.03
C LEU A 192 4.21 -28.74 0.24
N ARG A 193 4.12 -29.62 -0.77
CA ARG A 193 4.81 -30.92 -0.77
C ARG A 193 6.16 -30.77 -1.48
N LEU A 194 7.24 -30.92 -0.73
CA LEU A 194 8.56 -31.15 -1.32
C LEU A 194 8.57 -32.53 -1.98
N ILE A 195 8.49 -32.56 -3.30
CA ILE A 195 8.71 -33.80 -4.08
C ILE A 195 10.23 -34.00 -4.11
N ARG A 196 10.75 -34.99 -3.36
CA ARG A 196 12.13 -35.44 -3.54
C ARG A 196 12.27 -35.99 -4.95
N PRO A 197 13.33 -35.62 -5.71
CA PRO A 197 13.65 -36.32 -6.92
C PRO A 197 13.81 -37.82 -6.57
N LEU A 198 13.18 -38.67 -7.35
CA LEU A 198 13.44 -40.09 -7.25
C LEU A 198 14.91 -40.29 -7.66
N ASP A 199 15.73 -40.74 -6.71
CA ASP A 199 17.08 -41.21 -7.03
C ASP A 199 16.95 -42.36 -8.02
N ASN A 200 17.56 -42.19 -9.23
CA ASN A 200 17.72 -43.24 -10.20
C ASN A 200 18.86 -44.15 -9.80
#